data_bd103b3b9d0b874c4f8fdb5f677c46c5
#
_entry.id   bd103b3b9d0b874c4f8fdb5f677c46c5
#
_cell.length_a   1.000
_cell.length_b   1.000
_cell.length_c   1.000
_cell.angle_alpha   90.00
_cell.angle_beta   90.00
_cell.angle_gamma   90.00
#
_symmetry.space_group_name_H-M   'P 1'
#
loop_
_entity.id
_entity.type
_entity.pdbx_description
1 polymer ?
#
loop_
_entity_poly.entity_id
_entity_poly.type
_entity_poly.pdbx_seq_one_letter_code
_entity_poly.pdbx_strand_id
1 'polypeptide(L)'
;MSDVPYRVEKPWGHELIWAKTLRYVGKILHIEPGHVLSLQYHNKKDESIYVLTGEIILRVQQGGGETLIERRVRQGEAFHIAPKTVHQFEAVVASDLLEASTPELDDVVRLQDRYGRAP
;
A
#
# COMPACT_ATOMS: atom_id res chain seq x y z
N MET A 1 0.06 24.39 7.30
CA MET A 1 0.50 24.28 5.89
C MET A 1 1.18 22.93 5.69
N SER A 2 0.86 22.27 4.63
CA SER A 2 1.51 21.00 4.37
C SER A 2 2.85 21.24 3.68
N ASP A 3 3.86 20.47 4.08
CA ASP A 3 5.20 20.56 3.53
C ASP A 3 5.43 19.52 2.45
N VAL A 4 4.41 19.26 1.64
CA VAL A 4 4.52 18.34 0.53
C VAL A 4 5.34 18.95 -0.62
N PRO A 5 6.09 18.11 -1.38
CA PRO A 5 6.24 16.69 -1.10
C PRO A 5 7.26 16.42 0.01
N TYR A 6 7.05 15.33 0.72
CA TYR A 6 8.06 14.84 1.65
C TYR A 6 8.16 13.32 1.58
N ARG A 7 9.31 12.80 1.97
CA ARG A 7 9.65 11.39 1.82
C ARG A 7 9.70 10.72 3.19
N VAL A 8 9.15 9.50 3.27
CA VAL A 8 9.20 8.66 4.46
C VAL A 8 9.93 7.37 4.10
N GLU A 9 11.06 7.08 4.77
CA GLU A 9 11.81 5.86 4.52
C GLU A 9 11.10 4.66 5.15
N LYS A 10 11.11 3.56 4.43
CA LYS A 10 10.50 2.29 4.84
C LYS A 10 11.51 1.16 4.66
N PRO A 11 11.35 0.04 5.40
CA PRO A 11 12.28 -1.09 5.23
C PRO A 11 12.31 -1.66 3.80
N TRP A 12 11.22 -1.49 3.06
CA TRP A 12 11.04 -2.03 1.71
C TRP A 12 11.30 -1.00 0.60
N GLY A 13 11.58 0.24 0.94
CA GLY A 13 11.79 1.32 0.00
C GLY A 13 11.43 2.66 0.60
N HIS A 14 10.49 3.37 0.00
CA HIS A 14 10.04 4.65 0.58
C HIS A 14 8.65 5.05 0.08
N GLU A 15 8.05 6.01 0.78
CA GLU A 15 6.83 6.69 0.35
C GLU A 15 7.16 8.14 0.05
N LEU A 16 6.68 8.66 -1.06
CA LEU A 16 6.70 10.09 -1.37
C LEU A 16 5.28 10.60 -1.25
N ILE A 17 5.02 11.40 -0.22
CA ILE A 17 3.70 11.99 -0.01
C ILE A 17 3.68 13.34 -0.74
N TRP A 18 2.95 13.39 -1.84
CA TRP A 18 2.92 14.58 -2.70
C TRP A 18 1.63 15.40 -2.57
N ALA A 19 0.61 14.85 -1.91
CA ALA A 19 -0.64 15.54 -1.62
C ALA A 19 -1.13 15.14 -0.24
N LYS A 20 -1.53 16.12 0.56
CA LYS A 20 -2.04 15.87 1.91
C LYS A 20 -2.96 17.00 2.30
N THR A 21 -4.23 16.66 2.46
CA THR A 21 -5.27 17.59 2.89
C THR A 21 -6.12 16.94 3.98
N LEU A 22 -7.10 17.65 4.49
CA LEU A 22 -8.05 17.10 5.45
C LEU A 22 -8.96 16.02 4.83
N ARG A 23 -8.98 15.90 3.50
CA ARG A 23 -9.90 15.01 2.80
C ARG A 23 -9.22 13.86 2.08
N TYR A 24 -7.96 14.02 1.68
CA TYR A 24 -7.28 12.99 0.89
C TYR A 24 -5.78 13.06 1.06
N VAL A 25 -5.13 11.96 0.69
CA VAL A 25 -3.68 11.84 0.60
C VAL A 25 -3.33 11.24 -0.75
N GLY A 26 -2.29 11.78 -1.38
CA GLY A 26 -1.69 11.19 -2.58
C GLY A 26 -0.24 10.86 -2.28
N LYS A 27 0.17 9.64 -2.63
CA LYS A 27 1.56 9.25 -2.43
C LYS A 27 2.03 8.26 -3.49
N ILE A 28 3.33 8.17 -3.63
CA ILE A 28 3.99 7.17 -4.45
C ILE A 28 4.74 6.24 -3.52
N LEU A 29 4.47 4.94 -3.63
CA LEU A 29 5.20 3.90 -2.93
C LEU A 29 6.26 3.37 -3.86
N HIS A 30 7.54 3.49 -3.48
CA HIS A 30 8.63 2.86 -4.22
C HIS A 30 9.05 1.61 -3.46
N ILE A 31 8.90 0.45 -4.10
CA ILE A 31 9.18 -0.85 -3.48
C ILE A 31 10.34 -1.50 -4.22
N GLU A 32 11.41 -1.82 -3.49
CA GLU A 32 12.58 -2.49 -4.05
C GLU A 32 12.26 -3.95 -4.43
N PRO A 33 12.97 -4.52 -5.42
CA PRO A 33 12.69 -5.89 -5.87
C PRO A 33 12.72 -6.90 -4.73
N GLY A 34 11.73 -7.79 -4.71
CA GLY A 34 11.67 -8.88 -3.74
C GLY A 34 11.23 -8.48 -2.34
N HIS A 35 10.98 -7.18 -2.10
CA HIS A 35 10.49 -6.73 -0.81
C HIS A 35 8.98 -6.89 -0.72
N VAL A 36 8.51 -7.13 0.50
CA VAL A 36 7.10 -7.35 0.78
C VAL A 36 6.67 -6.42 1.92
N LEU A 37 5.54 -5.74 1.72
CA LEU A 37 4.95 -4.93 2.77
C LEU A 37 4.27 -5.84 3.80
N SER A 38 3.85 -5.27 4.93
CA SER A 38 3.16 -6.05 5.96
C SER A 38 1.82 -6.58 5.44
N LEU A 39 1.41 -7.72 5.97
CA LEU A 39 0.04 -8.18 5.86
C LEU A 39 -0.76 -7.32 6.84
N GLN A 40 -1.71 -6.56 6.34
CA GLN A 40 -2.33 -5.48 7.12
C GLN A 40 -3.76 -5.19 6.68
N TYR A 41 -4.47 -4.43 7.51
CA TYR A 41 -5.72 -3.80 7.12
C TYR A 41 -5.81 -2.41 7.76
N HIS A 42 -6.73 -1.61 7.25
CA HIS A 42 -7.03 -0.28 7.79
C HIS A 42 -8.48 -0.27 8.28
N ASN A 43 -8.73 0.42 9.39
CA ASN A 43 -10.09 0.49 9.95
C ASN A 43 -10.98 1.47 9.18
N LYS A 44 -10.43 2.62 8.79
CA LYS A 44 -11.17 3.71 8.13
C LYS A 44 -10.61 4.04 6.77
N LYS A 45 -9.29 3.91 6.61
CA LYS A 45 -8.60 4.32 5.38
C LYS A 45 -9.12 3.52 4.19
N ASP A 46 -9.49 4.26 3.17
CA ASP A 46 -9.94 3.76 1.88
C ASP A 46 -8.90 4.17 0.84
N GLU A 47 -8.43 3.24 0.02
CA GLU A 47 -7.33 3.53 -0.90
C GLU A 47 -7.52 2.88 -2.25
N SER A 48 -7.01 3.55 -3.28
CA SER A 48 -6.89 3.00 -4.62
C SER A 48 -5.43 3.08 -5.04
N ILE A 49 -4.96 2.04 -5.71
CA ILE A 49 -3.57 1.88 -6.11
C ILE A 49 -3.50 1.73 -7.63
N TYR A 50 -2.60 2.46 -8.25
CA TYR A 50 -2.28 2.36 -9.67
C TYR A 50 -0.81 2.02 -9.83
N VAL A 51 -0.50 0.98 -10.61
CA VAL A 51 0.90 0.59 -10.85
C VAL A 51 1.48 1.49 -11.95
N LEU A 52 2.30 2.46 -11.55
CA LEU A 52 2.96 3.37 -12.49
C LEU A 52 4.04 2.64 -13.29
N THR A 53 4.88 1.87 -12.59
CA THR A 53 5.93 1.06 -13.20
C THR A 53 6.10 -0.21 -12.38
N GLY A 54 6.57 -1.27 -13.03
CA GLY A 54 6.88 -2.52 -12.36
C GLY A 54 5.74 -3.53 -12.36
N GLU A 55 5.82 -4.44 -11.41
CA GLU A 55 4.85 -5.51 -11.25
C GLU A 55 4.85 -5.96 -9.80
N ILE A 56 3.66 -6.11 -9.22
CA ILE A 56 3.50 -6.58 -7.85
C ILE A 56 2.62 -7.82 -7.78
N ILE A 57 2.77 -8.56 -6.69
CA ILE A 57 1.82 -9.59 -6.29
C ILE A 57 0.95 -8.95 -5.22
N LEU A 58 -0.35 -8.90 -5.48
CA LEU A 58 -1.35 -8.45 -4.52
C LEU A 58 -1.96 -9.69 -3.87
N ARG A 59 -1.84 -9.78 -2.54
CA ARG A 59 -2.58 -10.75 -1.76
C ARG A 59 -3.69 -10.01 -1.05
N VAL A 60 -4.92 -10.44 -1.24
CA VAL A 60 -6.07 -9.70 -0.74
C VAL A 60 -7.17 -10.66 -0.31
N GLN A 61 -7.78 -10.33 0.82
CA GLN A 61 -8.95 -11.03 1.33
C GLN A 61 -10.13 -10.80 0.39
N GLN A 62 -10.81 -11.88 0.03
CA GLN A 62 -11.99 -11.79 -0.83
C GLN A 62 -13.23 -12.17 -0.05
N GLY A 63 -14.28 -11.31 -0.10
CA GLY A 63 -15.62 -11.63 0.38
C GLY A 63 -15.72 -11.84 1.86
N GLY A 64 -15.13 -11.35 2.76
CA GLY A 64 -15.29 -11.51 4.21
C GLY A 64 -14.76 -12.81 4.78
N GLY A 65 -14.17 -13.68 3.97
CA GLY A 65 -13.52 -14.90 4.43
C GLY A 65 -12.07 -14.65 4.85
N GLU A 66 -11.42 -15.67 5.38
CA GLU A 66 -10.01 -15.59 5.79
C GLU A 66 -9.05 -15.90 4.66
N THR A 67 -9.54 -16.42 3.57
CA THR A 67 -8.72 -16.81 2.42
C THR A 67 -8.21 -15.59 1.67
N LEU A 68 -6.90 -15.55 1.45
CA LEU A 68 -6.29 -14.54 0.60
C LEU A 68 -6.19 -15.10 -0.81
N ILE A 69 -6.62 -14.31 -1.79
CA ILE A 69 -6.33 -14.61 -3.18
C ILE A 69 -5.06 -13.87 -3.58
N GLU A 70 -4.34 -14.44 -4.54
CA GLU A 70 -3.10 -13.90 -5.03
C GLU A 70 -3.27 -13.54 -6.50
N ARG A 71 -2.86 -12.32 -6.85
CA ARG A 71 -3.02 -11.83 -8.21
C ARG A 71 -1.83 -10.95 -8.58
N ARG A 72 -1.35 -11.09 -9.80
CA ARG A 72 -0.32 -10.19 -10.32
C ARG A 72 -0.98 -8.93 -10.86
N VAL A 73 -0.41 -7.79 -10.50
CA VAL A 73 -0.85 -6.48 -10.95
C VAL A 73 0.32 -5.81 -11.63
N ARG A 74 0.15 -5.45 -12.90
CA ARG A 74 1.20 -4.97 -13.79
C ARG A 74 1.04 -3.49 -14.06
N GLN A 75 2.08 -2.91 -14.65
CA GLN A 75 2.07 -1.52 -15.08
C GLN A 75 0.78 -1.18 -15.82
N GLY A 76 0.15 -0.08 -15.44
CA GLY A 76 -1.09 0.40 -16.04
C GLY A 76 -2.35 -0.17 -15.43
N GLU A 77 -2.25 -1.10 -14.50
CA GLU A 77 -3.41 -1.69 -13.83
C GLU A 77 -3.64 -1.05 -12.46
N ALA A 78 -4.87 -1.09 -12.00
CA ALA A 78 -5.26 -0.48 -10.73
C ALA A 78 -6.20 -1.38 -9.95
N PHE A 79 -6.27 -1.15 -8.63
CA PHE A 79 -7.19 -1.86 -7.77
C PHE A 79 -7.59 -1.00 -6.58
N HIS A 80 -8.70 -1.36 -5.96
CA HIS A 80 -9.25 -0.67 -4.80
C HIS A 80 -9.16 -1.57 -3.57
N ILE A 81 -8.72 -0.99 -2.45
CA ILE A 81 -8.67 -1.65 -1.15
C ILE A 81 -9.64 -0.91 -0.22
N ALA A 82 -10.80 -1.51 0.03
CA ALA A 82 -11.79 -0.95 0.94
C ALA A 82 -11.31 -1.07 2.40
N PRO A 83 -11.84 -0.24 3.31
CA PRO A 83 -11.55 -0.38 4.73
C PRO A 83 -11.79 -1.81 5.23
N LYS A 84 -10.98 -2.24 6.19
CA LYS A 84 -11.05 -3.56 6.85
C LYS A 84 -10.72 -4.75 5.94
N THR A 85 -10.18 -4.50 4.76
CA THR A 85 -9.75 -5.57 3.85
C THR A 85 -8.29 -5.92 4.12
N VAL A 86 -8.04 -7.15 4.50
CA VAL A 86 -6.67 -7.65 4.74
C VAL A 86 -5.96 -7.77 3.39
N HIS A 87 -4.76 -7.21 3.30
CA HIS A 87 -4.01 -7.18 2.04
C HIS A 87 -2.50 -7.10 2.29
N GLN A 88 -1.75 -7.43 1.23
CA GLN A 88 -0.28 -7.36 1.24
C GLN A 88 0.21 -7.14 -0.19
N PHE A 89 1.25 -6.32 -0.35
CA PHE A 89 1.91 -6.11 -1.64
C PHE A 89 3.32 -6.67 -1.58
N GLU A 90 3.72 -7.34 -2.66
CA GLU A 90 5.10 -7.81 -2.83
C GLU A 90 5.60 -7.37 -4.21
N ALA A 91 6.78 -6.76 -4.27
CA ALA A 91 7.34 -6.31 -5.54
C ALA A 91 8.09 -7.45 -6.23
N VAL A 92 7.66 -7.80 -7.44
CA VAL A 92 8.36 -8.76 -8.30
C VAL A 92 9.65 -8.13 -8.84
N VAL A 93 9.54 -6.88 -9.25
CA VAL A 93 10.64 -6.01 -9.70
C VAL A 93 10.51 -4.68 -8.97
N ALA A 94 11.50 -3.80 -9.11
CA ALA A 94 11.36 -2.46 -8.56
C ALA A 94 10.07 -1.83 -9.11
N SER A 95 9.22 -1.33 -8.21
CA SER A 95 7.87 -0.89 -8.58
C SER A 95 7.53 0.44 -7.94
N ASP A 96 6.86 1.28 -8.71
CA ASP A 96 6.29 2.53 -8.21
C ASP A 96 4.78 2.46 -8.30
N LEU A 97 4.13 2.61 -7.14
CA LEU A 97 2.68 2.57 -7.01
C LEU A 97 2.15 3.95 -6.65
N LEU A 98 1.15 4.40 -7.39
CA LEU A 98 0.47 5.65 -7.07
C LEU A 98 -0.73 5.32 -6.17
N GLU A 99 -0.77 5.92 -4.98
CA GLU A 99 -1.87 5.75 -4.05
C GLU A 99 -2.68 7.02 -3.93
N ALA A 100 -4.00 6.88 -4.04
CA ALA A 100 -4.97 7.90 -3.64
C ALA A 100 -5.74 7.34 -2.47
N SER A 101 -5.76 8.05 -1.35
CA SER A 101 -6.41 7.53 -0.15
C SER A 101 -7.06 8.63 0.67
N THR A 102 -7.92 8.22 1.59
CA THR A 102 -8.45 9.08 2.63
C THR A 102 -7.33 9.42 3.63
N PRO A 103 -7.50 10.45 4.47
CA PRO A 103 -6.35 11.06 5.17
C PRO A 103 -5.83 10.31 6.40
N GLU A 104 -6.35 9.13 6.73
CA GLU A 104 -5.94 8.37 7.91
C GLU A 104 -4.58 7.71 7.69
N LEU A 105 -3.51 8.49 7.72
CA LEU A 105 -2.14 8.02 7.43
C LEU A 105 -1.63 6.98 8.44
N ASP A 106 -2.03 7.09 9.70
CA ASP A 106 -1.54 6.22 10.77
C ASP A 106 -2.48 5.05 11.05
N ASP A 107 -3.55 4.92 10.29
CA ASP A 107 -4.56 3.88 10.47
C ASP A 107 -4.09 2.59 9.81
N VAL A 108 -3.28 1.82 10.51
CA VAL A 108 -2.80 0.53 10.02
C VAL A 108 -2.72 -0.47 11.17
N VAL A 109 -3.26 -1.68 10.93
CA VAL A 109 -3.09 -2.83 11.81
C VAL A 109 -2.28 -3.86 11.06
N ARG A 110 -1.05 -4.11 11.52
CA ARG A 110 -0.15 -5.08 10.90
C ARG A 110 -0.33 -6.44 11.56
N LEU A 111 -0.66 -7.44 10.75
CA LEU A 111 -0.86 -8.82 11.20
C LEU A 111 0.43 -9.63 11.12
N GLN A 112 1.21 -9.43 10.06
CA GLN A 112 2.50 -10.06 9.85
C GLN A 112 3.41 -9.06 9.16
N ASP A 113 4.69 -9.05 9.54
CA ASP A 113 5.64 -8.12 8.94
C ASP A 113 7.04 -8.73 8.95
N ARG A 114 7.64 -8.84 7.76
CA ARG A 114 9.00 -9.35 7.56
C ARG A 114 10.02 -8.56 8.37
N TYR A 115 9.75 -7.27 8.63
CA TYR A 115 10.69 -6.33 9.23
C TYR A 115 10.45 -6.11 10.73
N GLY A 116 9.59 -6.93 11.35
CA GLY A 116 9.38 -6.93 12.79
C GLY A 116 8.48 -5.82 13.34
N ARG A 117 7.67 -5.19 12.52
CA ARG A 117 6.77 -4.12 12.95
C ARG A 117 5.40 -4.61 13.42
N ALA A 118 5.07 -5.88 13.18
CA ALA A 118 3.83 -6.48 13.68
C ALA A 118 3.98 -6.85 15.15
N PRO A 119 2.90 -6.80 15.94
CA PRO A 119 2.93 -7.22 17.33
C PRO A 119 3.17 -8.71 17.49
#